data_07eb76ebcee72917175bc24efc45a020
#
_entry.id   07eb76ebcee72917175bc24efc45a020
#
_cell.length_a   1.000
_cell.length_b   1.000
_cell.length_c   1.000
_cell.angle_alpha   90.00
_cell.angle_beta   90.00
_cell.angle_gamma   90.00
#
_symmetry.space_group_name_H-M   'P 1'
#
loop_
_entity.id
_entity.type
_entity.pdbx_description
1 polymer ?
#
loop_
_entity_poly.entity_id
_entity_poly.type
_entity_poly.pdbx_seq_one_letter_code
_entity_poly.pdbx_strand_id
1 'polypeptide(L)'
;YTGRVKPAAVLTDLDGTLLEHGGVLGEEARAALARLRGLGVPVVPLTSKTEAELRALLAELDSGGVGSFENGAGIVSPSGVTASKRALPLAGLADRLAALARLSGAPLTPVFDLSVAEIRRITGLAEERVPAMLERRFGLPFLAPDGAGSALEEAARAIPGVRLTRGGQFWHLSGDHGKEDALDLLLGASLVARPVAGLGDAPNDAGFLARCDVAVLVPRVLGDADAALAAAL
;
A
#
# COMPACT_ATOMS: atom_id res chain seq x y z
N TYR A 1 16.49 -24.63 -5.49
CA TYR A 1 15.78 -24.66 -4.19
C TYR A 1 14.87 -25.89 -4.17
N THR A 2 15.26 -26.96 -3.52
CA THR A 2 14.57 -28.26 -3.53
C THR A 2 13.76 -28.54 -2.26
N GLY A 3 13.50 -27.53 -1.44
CA GLY A 3 12.63 -27.65 -0.27
C GLY A 3 11.33 -26.88 -0.51
N ARG A 4 10.22 -27.57 -0.79
CA ARG A 4 8.89 -26.95 -0.81
C ARG A 4 8.47 -26.57 0.63
N VAL A 5 8.92 -25.42 1.11
CA VAL A 5 8.40 -24.89 2.37
C VAL A 5 7.00 -24.35 2.08
N LYS A 6 5.98 -24.99 2.67
CA LYS A 6 4.62 -24.48 2.63
C LYS A 6 4.58 -23.21 3.49
N PRO A 7 4.23 -22.03 2.96
CA PRO A 7 4.09 -20.84 3.79
C PRO A 7 2.95 -21.01 4.78
N ALA A 8 3.11 -20.46 5.97
CA ALA A 8 2.04 -20.39 6.96
C ALA A 8 1.03 -19.25 6.65
N ALA A 9 1.49 -18.23 5.90
CA ALA A 9 0.66 -17.16 5.39
C ALA A 9 1.23 -16.58 4.09
N VAL A 10 0.36 -16.01 3.26
CA VAL A 10 0.73 -15.23 2.08
C VAL A 10 0.31 -13.77 2.34
N LEU A 11 1.26 -12.84 2.24
CA LEU A 11 1.02 -11.41 2.24
C LEU A 11 1.12 -10.89 0.81
N THR A 12 0.16 -10.13 0.36
CA THR A 12 0.12 -9.69 -1.04
C THR A 12 -0.25 -8.22 -1.16
N ASP A 13 0.46 -7.49 -2.03
CA ASP A 13 -0.10 -6.25 -2.55
C ASP A 13 -1.37 -6.54 -3.35
N LEU A 14 -2.17 -5.51 -3.60
CA LEU A 14 -3.42 -5.62 -4.35
C LEU A 14 -3.27 -5.14 -5.79
N ASP A 15 -3.05 -3.84 -5.99
CA ASP A 15 -3.14 -3.21 -7.31
C ASP A 15 -1.91 -3.52 -8.18
N GLY A 16 -2.08 -4.32 -9.21
CA GLY A 16 -0.99 -4.78 -10.07
C GLY A 16 -0.36 -6.11 -9.62
N THR A 17 -0.76 -6.62 -8.45
CA THR A 17 -0.29 -7.90 -7.92
C THR A 17 -1.41 -8.94 -7.89
N LEU A 18 -2.43 -8.74 -7.05
CA LEU A 18 -3.57 -9.65 -6.92
C LEU A 18 -4.77 -9.18 -7.74
N LEU A 19 -4.92 -7.88 -7.89
CA LEU A 19 -6.00 -7.25 -8.66
C LEU A 19 -5.47 -6.76 -10.01
N GLU A 20 -6.23 -7.01 -11.05
CA GLU A 20 -6.00 -6.46 -12.39
C GLU A 20 -6.29 -4.96 -12.44
N HIS A 21 -5.97 -4.33 -13.57
CA HIS A 21 -6.32 -2.93 -13.84
C HIS A 21 -7.82 -2.69 -13.63
N GLY A 22 -8.15 -1.63 -12.89
CA GLY A 22 -9.53 -1.34 -12.50
C GLY A 22 -9.97 -1.97 -11.17
N GLY A 23 -9.06 -2.68 -10.49
CA GLY A 23 -9.32 -3.24 -9.15
C GLY A 23 -10.23 -4.48 -9.17
N VAL A 24 -10.16 -5.26 -10.24
CA VAL A 24 -10.95 -6.48 -10.43
C VAL A 24 -10.12 -7.70 -10.06
N LEU A 25 -10.71 -8.63 -9.31
CA LEU A 25 -10.10 -9.92 -9.03
C LEU A 25 -10.33 -10.85 -10.22
N GLY A 26 -9.25 -11.18 -10.96
CA GLY A 26 -9.30 -12.07 -12.13
C GLY A 26 -9.59 -13.53 -11.77
N GLU A 27 -9.94 -14.33 -12.79
CA GLU A 27 -10.27 -15.77 -12.60
C GLU A 27 -9.07 -16.55 -12.04
N GLU A 28 -7.88 -16.30 -12.54
CA GLU A 28 -6.65 -16.98 -12.09
C GLU A 28 -6.34 -16.65 -10.62
N ALA A 29 -6.51 -15.39 -10.22
CA ALA A 29 -6.34 -14.97 -8.84
C ALA A 29 -7.39 -15.64 -7.93
N ARG A 30 -8.66 -15.71 -8.36
CA ARG A 30 -9.73 -16.42 -7.63
C ARG A 30 -9.40 -17.90 -7.44
N ALA A 31 -8.91 -18.57 -8.50
CA ALA A 31 -8.50 -19.96 -8.44
C ALA A 31 -7.32 -20.17 -7.48
N ALA A 32 -6.33 -19.27 -7.51
CA ALA A 32 -5.19 -19.32 -6.60
C ALA A 32 -5.61 -19.13 -5.14
N LEU A 33 -6.47 -18.15 -4.86
CA LEU A 33 -7.04 -17.92 -3.52
C LEU A 33 -7.80 -19.15 -3.01
N ALA A 34 -8.66 -19.74 -3.85
CA ALA A 34 -9.40 -20.95 -3.50
C ALA A 34 -8.45 -22.12 -3.16
N ARG A 35 -7.37 -22.26 -3.93
CA ARG A 35 -6.34 -23.30 -3.68
C ARG A 35 -5.61 -23.07 -2.35
N LEU A 36 -5.18 -21.83 -2.06
CA LEU A 36 -4.51 -21.49 -0.81
C LEU A 36 -5.43 -21.73 0.38
N ARG A 37 -6.71 -21.36 0.26
CA ARG A 37 -7.74 -21.67 1.26
C ARG A 37 -7.87 -23.16 1.50
N GLY A 38 -7.96 -23.96 0.46
CA GLY A 38 -8.02 -25.44 0.56
C GLY A 38 -6.80 -26.05 1.24
N LEU A 39 -5.66 -25.34 1.23
CA LEU A 39 -4.44 -25.71 1.93
C LEU A 39 -4.39 -25.13 3.38
N GLY A 40 -5.37 -24.34 3.80
CA GLY A 40 -5.37 -23.68 5.10
C GLY A 40 -4.31 -22.57 5.20
N VAL A 41 -3.93 -21.96 4.08
CA VAL A 41 -2.96 -20.84 4.04
C VAL A 41 -3.73 -19.53 3.89
N PRO A 42 -3.77 -18.67 4.92
CA PRO A 42 -4.43 -17.37 4.84
C PRO A 42 -3.69 -16.45 3.86
N VAL A 43 -4.47 -15.67 3.11
CA VAL A 43 -3.96 -14.59 2.24
C VAL A 43 -4.38 -13.26 2.84
N VAL A 44 -3.39 -12.40 3.14
CA VAL A 44 -3.59 -11.12 3.81
C VAL A 44 -3.15 -9.98 2.88
N PRO A 45 -4.07 -9.10 2.47
CA PRO A 45 -3.73 -7.95 1.63
C PRO A 45 -2.98 -6.88 2.40
N LEU A 46 -1.93 -6.33 1.77
CA LEU A 46 -1.18 -5.14 2.20
C LEU A 46 -1.32 -4.07 1.11
N THR A 47 -2.10 -3.02 1.36
CA THR A 47 -2.46 -2.08 0.29
C THR A 47 -2.21 -0.61 0.63
N SER A 48 -2.07 0.22 -0.39
CA SER A 48 -2.10 1.68 -0.29
C SER A 48 -3.51 2.26 -0.14
N LYS A 49 -4.56 1.44 -0.31
CA LYS A 49 -5.96 1.83 -0.15
C LYS A 49 -6.27 2.21 1.29
N THR A 50 -7.33 2.98 1.48
CA THR A 50 -7.86 3.32 2.81
C THR A 50 -8.42 2.10 3.54
N GLU A 51 -8.66 2.25 4.84
CA GLU A 51 -9.37 1.23 5.63
C GLU A 51 -10.76 0.93 5.03
N ALA A 52 -11.50 1.96 4.61
CA ALA A 52 -12.84 1.81 4.03
C ALA A 52 -12.80 1.02 2.71
N GLU A 53 -11.87 1.36 1.81
CA GLU A 53 -11.67 0.62 0.56
C GLU A 53 -11.26 -0.84 0.82
N LEU A 54 -10.34 -1.07 1.76
CA LEU A 54 -9.88 -2.40 2.11
C LEU A 54 -11.02 -3.25 2.67
N ARG A 55 -11.81 -2.73 3.60
CA ARG A 55 -12.94 -3.48 4.18
C ARG A 55 -13.95 -3.97 3.15
N ALA A 56 -14.19 -3.20 2.10
CA ALA A 56 -15.06 -3.62 0.99
C ALA A 56 -14.49 -4.85 0.23
N LEU A 57 -13.16 -5.01 0.20
CA LEU A 57 -12.48 -6.09 -0.50
C LEU A 57 -12.25 -7.35 0.37
N LEU A 58 -12.17 -7.21 1.69
CA LEU A 58 -11.79 -8.33 2.59
C LEU A 58 -12.73 -9.53 2.47
N ALA A 59 -14.02 -9.29 2.24
CA ALA A 59 -15.01 -10.36 2.06
C ALA A 59 -14.78 -11.11 0.73
N GLU A 60 -14.48 -10.39 -0.35
CA GLU A 60 -14.20 -10.97 -1.66
C GLU A 60 -12.90 -11.78 -1.66
N LEU A 61 -11.88 -11.28 -0.94
CA LEU A 61 -10.58 -11.92 -0.80
C LEU A 61 -10.57 -13.09 0.19
N ASP A 62 -11.65 -13.22 1.00
CA ASP A 62 -11.77 -14.24 2.07
C ASP A 62 -10.53 -14.29 2.98
N SER A 63 -10.06 -13.11 3.35
CA SER A 63 -8.86 -12.93 4.19
C SER A 63 -9.11 -13.14 5.69
N GLY A 64 -10.27 -13.65 6.08
CA GLY A 64 -10.68 -13.74 7.48
C GLY A 64 -10.88 -12.39 8.15
N GLY A 65 -11.13 -11.32 7.38
CA GLY A 65 -11.27 -9.97 7.90
C GLY A 65 -9.95 -9.30 8.28
N VAL A 66 -8.82 -9.86 7.84
CA VAL A 66 -7.47 -9.37 8.16
C VAL A 66 -6.85 -8.71 6.93
N GLY A 67 -6.25 -7.53 7.12
CA GLY A 67 -5.53 -6.81 6.07
C GLY A 67 -4.85 -5.55 6.59
N SER A 68 -3.98 -4.96 5.78
CA SER A 68 -3.30 -3.71 6.09
C SER A 68 -3.65 -2.62 5.09
N PHE A 69 -3.83 -1.40 5.58
CA PHE A 69 -4.25 -0.22 4.85
C PHE A 69 -3.20 0.89 4.88
N GLU A 70 -3.32 1.83 3.94
CA GLU A 70 -2.46 3.02 3.79
C GLU A 70 -0.97 2.72 3.92
N ASN A 71 -0.50 1.69 3.14
CA ASN A 71 0.91 1.28 3.09
C ASN A 71 1.49 0.88 4.45
N GLY A 72 0.74 0.14 5.27
CA GLY A 72 1.22 -0.31 6.57
C GLY A 72 0.99 0.67 7.71
N ALA A 73 0.19 1.73 7.48
CA ALA A 73 -0.20 2.64 8.55
C ALA A 73 -0.99 1.94 9.67
N GLY A 74 -1.66 0.85 9.32
CA GLY A 74 -2.34 0.02 10.30
C GLY A 74 -2.84 -1.28 9.70
N ILE A 75 -3.38 -2.12 10.57
CA ILE A 75 -4.05 -3.37 10.22
C ILE A 75 -5.49 -3.36 10.71
N VAL A 76 -6.36 -4.01 9.96
CA VAL A 76 -7.70 -4.40 10.40
C VAL A 76 -7.71 -5.88 10.73
N SER A 77 -8.51 -6.27 11.70
CA SER A 77 -8.76 -7.65 12.08
C SER A 77 -10.17 -7.77 12.68
N PRO A 78 -10.69 -8.98 12.94
CA PRO A 78 -11.94 -9.16 13.66
C PRO A 78 -11.97 -8.51 15.05
N SER A 79 -10.82 -8.31 15.68
CA SER A 79 -10.69 -7.64 16.98
C SER A 79 -10.64 -6.11 16.88
N GLY A 80 -10.59 -5.54 15.69
CA GLY A 80 -10.56 -4.10 15.48
C GLY A 80 -9.38 -3.62 14.65
N VAL A 81 -9.02 -2.36 14.83
CA VAL A 81 -7.96 -1.66 14.08
C VAL A 81 -6.77 -1.40 15.01
N THR A 82 -5.57 -1.70 14.53
CA THR A 82 -4.30 -1.36 15.21
C THR A 82 -3.45 -0.51 14.27
N ALA A 83 -3.10 0.70 14.68
CA ALA A 83 -2.23 1.59 13.91
C ALA A 83 -0.74 1.34 14.22
N SER A 84 0.13 1.56 13.23
CA SER A 84 1.57 1.61 13.43
C SER A 84 1.93 2.82 14.31
N LYS A 85 2.91 2.64 15.22
CA LYS A 85 3.45 3.73 16.03
C LYS A 85 4.18 4.79 15.19
N ARG A 86 4.55 4.47 13.96
CA ARG A 86 5.22 5.35 12.99
C ARG A 86 4.23 6.07 12.08
N ALA A 87 2.94 5.69 12.10
CA ALA A 87 1.90 6.36 11.35
C ALA A 87 1.59 7.74 11.95
N LEU A 88 1.53 8.75 11.11
CA LEU A 88 1.15 10.11 11.49
C LEU A 88 -0.29 10.38 11.09
N PRO A 89 -1.12 10.92 12.00
CA PRO A 89 -2.48 11.33 11.66
C PRO A 89 -2.49 12.42 10.58
N LEU A 90 -3.57 12.48 9.80
CA LEU A 90 -3.74 13.41 8.68
C LEU A 90 -3.50 14.88 9.07
N ALA A 91 -3.96 15.30 10.25
CA ALA A 91 -3.72 16.65 10.76
C ALA A 91 -2.22 16.97 10.87
N GLY A 92 -1.41 16.04 11.36
CA GLY A 92 0.04 16.19 11.42
C GLY A 92 0.74 16.16 10.07
N LEU A 93 0.13 15.53 9.06
CA LEU A 93 0.65 15.52 7.69
C LEU A 93 0.36 16.82 6.95
N ALA A 94 -0.72 17.53 7.26
CA ALA A 94 -1.03 18.82 6.64
C ALA A 94 0.07 19.85 6.90
N ASP A 95 0.55 19.98 8.14
CA ASP A 95 1.66 20.88 8.49
C ASP A 95 2.95 20.49 7.77
N ARG A 96 3.21 19.20 7.61
CA ARG A 96 4.38 18.68 6.92
C ARG A 96 4.29 18.87 5.41
N LEU A 97 3.10 18.80 4.83
CA LEU A 97 2.90 19.11 3.41
C LEU A 97 3.15 20.60 3.15
N ALA A 98 2.69 21.49 4.04
CA ALA A 98 3.00 22.92 3.95
C ALA A 98 4.50 23.19 4.07
N ALA A 99 5.22 22.48 4.94
CA ALA A 99 6.67 22.53 5.02
C ALA A 99 7.35 22.01 3.74
N LEU A 100 6.85 20.91 3.18
CA LEU A 100 7.35 20.32 1.93
C LEU A 100 7.18 21.29 0.76
N ALA A 101 6.03 21.94 0.62
CA ALA A 101 5.78 22.96 -0.39
C ALA A 101 6.76 24.14 -0.28
N ARG A 102 6.97 24.63 0.94
CA ARG A 102 7.91 25.73 1.20
C ARG A 102 9.37 25.36 0.89
N LEU A 103 9.81 24.17 1.30
CA LEU A 103 11.19 23.73 1.10
C LEU A 103 11.50 23.38 -0.35
N SER A 104 10.56 22.75 -1.05
CA SER A 104 10.71 22.40 -2.47
C SER A 104 10.48 23.57 -3.43
N GLY A 105 9.81 24.64 -2.95
CA GLY A 105 9.38 25.74 -3.80
C GLY A 105 8.26 25.37 -4.80
N ALA A 106 7.72 24.16 -4.71
CA ALA A 106 6.69 23.67 -5.63
C ALA A 106 5.28 23.91 -5.08
N PRO A 107 4.31 24.37 -5.90
CA PRO A 107 2.91 24.39 -5.50
C PRO A 107 2.39 22.95 -5.40
N LEU A 108 1.82 22.60 -4.25
CA LEU A 108 1.28 21.26 -3.98
C LEU A 108 -0.22 21.36 -3.78
N THR A 109 -0.99 20.47 -4.43
CA THR A 109 -2.44 20.43 -4.31
C THR A 109 -2.85 19.12 -3.63
N PRO A 110 -3.27 19.14 -2.35
CA PRO A 110 -3.80 17.98 -1.66
C PRO A 110 -4.99 17.37 -2.41
N VAL A 111 -5.15 16.04 -2.35
CA VAL A 111 -6.30 15.37 -2.98
C VAL A 111 -7.64 15.86 -2.43
N PHE A 112 -7.66 16.33 -1.19
CA PHE A 112 -8.85 16.85 -0.52
C PHE A 112 -9.32 18.19 -1.06
N ASP A 113 -8.46 18.93 -1.80
CA ASP A 113 -8.79 20.20 -2.44
C ASP A 113 -9.30 19.99 -3.89
N LEU A 114 -9.31 18.76 -4.38
CA LEU A 114 -9.81 18.41 -5.71
C LEU A 114 -11.30 18.10 -5.66
N SER A 115 -12.00 18.49 -6.71
CA SER A 115 -13.38 18.05 -6.94
C SER A 115 -13.46 16.56 -7.25
N VAL A 116 -14.62 15.94 -7.01
CA VAL A 116 -14.88 14.55 -7.39
C VAL A 116 -14.61 14.30 -8.88
N ALA A 117 -14.99 15.24 -9.75
CA ALA A 117 -14.75 15.14 -11.19
C ALA A 117 -13.26 15.11 -11.54
N GLU A 118 -12.43 15.92 -10.86
CA GLU A 118 -10.97 15.92 -11.03
C GLU A 118 -10.35 14.61 -10.55
N ILE A 119 -10.74 14.14 -9.36
CA ILE A 119 -10.26 12.85 -8.83
C ILE A 119 -10.58 11.73 -9.82
N ARG A 120 -11.80 11.65 -10.32
CA ARG A 120 -12.22 10.64 -11.32
C ARG A 120 -11.41 10.73 -12.60
N ARG A 121 -11.19 11.93 -13.12
CA ARG A 121 -10.39 12.15 -14.33
C ARG A 121 -8.94 11.68 -14.15
N ILE A 122 -8.38 11.87 -12.96
CA ILE A 122 -6.99 11.51 -12.65
C ILE A 122 -6.85 10.01 -12.37
N THR A 123 -7.79 9.43 -11.62
CA THR A 123 -7.67 8.06 -11.11
C THR A 123 -8.40 7.01 -11.94
N GLY A 124 -9.39 7.43 -12.74
CA GLY A 124 -10.31 6.51 -13.40
C GLY A 124 -11.33 5.85 -12.46
N LEU A 125 -11.38 6.24 -11.19
CA LEU A 125 -12.31 5.66 -10.22
C LEU A 125 -13.77 5.98 -10.58
N ALA A 126 -14.66 5.03 -10.34
CA ALA A 126 -16.08 5.27 -10.34
C ALA A 126 -16.47 6.24 -9.21
N GLU A 127 -17.49 7.08 -9.45
CA GLU A 127 -17.86 8.18 -8.56
C GLU A 127 -18.19 7.71 -7.14
N GLU A 128 -18.89 6.61 -7.03
CA GLU A 128 -19.29 5.98 -5.77
C GLU A 128 -18.10 5.48 -4.92
N ARG A 129 -16.93 5.31 -5.53
CA ARG A 129 -15.71 4.86 -4.84
C ARG A 129 -14.86 6.03 -4.30
N VAL A 130 -15.09 7.27 -4.78
CA VAL A 130 -14.31 8.44 -4.36
C VAL A 130 -14.45 8.74 -2.87
N PRO A 131 -15.63 8.67 -2.23
CA PRO A 131 -15.74 8.89 -0.79
C PRO A 131 -14.84 7.96 0.02
N ALA A 132 -14.87 6.66 -0.25
CA ALA A 132 -14.02 5.69 0.46
C ALA A 132 -12.53 5.96 0.24
N MET A 133 -12.10 6.36 -0.97
CA MET A 133 -10.72 6.77 -1.26
C MET A 133 -10.28 7.99 -0.47
N LEU A 134 -11.20 8.89 -0.13
CA LEU A 134 -10.94 10.10 0.67
C LEU A 134 -10.98 9.84 2.20
N GLU A 135 -11.43 8.69 2.68
CA GLU A 135 -11.43 8.33 4.11
C GLU A 135 -10.03 8.00 4.64
N ARG A 136 -9.02 8.79 4.21
CA ARG A 136 -7.63 8.62 4.65
C ARG A 136 -7.41 9.13 6.06
N ARG A 137 -6.58 8.41 6.78
CA ARG A 137 -6.24 8.71 8.18
C ARG A 137 -4.76 9.02 8.38
N PHE A 138 -3.88 8.42 7.57
CA PHE A 138 -2.43 8.39 7.77
C PHE A 138 -1.62 8.66 6.49
N GLY A 139 -2.29 8.90 5.38
CA GLY A 139 -1.67 9.23 4.10
C GLY A 139 -2.29 10.47 3.47
N LEU A 140 -1.47 11.34 2.93
CA LEU A 140 -1.89 12.58 2.27
C LEU A 140 -1.41 12.57 0.81
N PRO A 141 -2.25 12.09 -0.13
CA PRO A 141 -1.97 12.20 -1.54
C PRO A 141 -2.05 13.66 -2.01
N PHE A 142 -1.17 14.05 -2.92
CA PHE A 142 -1.16 15.41 -3.49
C PHE A 142 -0.62 15.40 -4.93
N LEU A 143 -0.97 16.43 -5.69
CA LEU A 143 -0.40 16.71 -6.99
C LEU A 143 0.76 17.71 -6.85
N ALA A 144 1.75 17.55 -7.72
CA ALA A 144 2.86 18.48 -7.87
C ALA A 144 3.13 18.70 -9.38
N PRO A 145 3.75 19.83 -9.77
CA PRO A 145 4.13 20.08 -11.14
C PRO A 145 5.11 19.02 -11.67
N ASP A 146 5.06 18.81 -12.98
CA ASP A 146 6.05 17.98 -13.66
C ASP A 146 7.47 18.51 -13.41
N GLY A 147 8.40 17.58 -13.16
CA GLY A 147 9.78 17.92 -12.87
C GLY A 147 10.08 18.28 -11.40
N ALA A 148 9.07 18.40 -10.53
CA ALA A 148 9.30 18.72 -9.11
C ALA A 148 9.92 17.57 -8.29
N GLY A 149 10.03 16.37 -8.84
CA GLY A 149 10.36 15.14 -8.10
C GLY A 149 11.64 15.25 -7.25
N SER A 150 12.77 15.64 -7.85
CA SER A 150 14.05 15.76 -7.12
C SER A 150 14.00 16.78 -5.99
N ALA A 151 13.34 17.93 -6.21
CA ALA A 151 13.17 18.96 -5.20
C ALA A 151 12.28 18.48 -4.04
N LEU A 152 11.22 17.72 -4.36
CA LEU A 152 10.34 17.12 -3.34
C LEU A 152 11.06 16.07 -2.50
N GLU A 153 11.86 15.21 -3.14
CA GLU A 153 12.63 14.19 -2.44
C GLU A 153 13.70 14.79 -1.53
N GLU A 154 14.39 15.83 -2.00
CA GLU A 154 15.37 16.56 -1.18
C GLU A 154 14.70 17.25 0.00
N ALA A 155 13.59 17.97 -0.24
CA ALA A 155 12.81 18.63 0.80
C ALA A 155 12.26 17.64 1.83
N ALA A 156 11.78 16.48 1.39
CA ALA A 156 11.25 15.46 2.28
C ALA A 156 12.32 14.89 3.24
N ARG A 157 13.58 14.74 2.79
CA ARG A 157 14.68 14.32 3.66
C ARG A 157 14.95 15.29 4.82
N ALA A 158 14.60 16.57 4.64
CA ALA A 158 14.76 17.59 5.69
C ALA A 158 13.58 17.61 6.68
N ILE A 159 12.51 16.85 6.43
CA ILE A 159 11.33 16.80 7.30
C ILE A 159 11.35 15.48 8.09
N PRO A 160 11.57 15.52 9.41
CA PRO A 160 11.68 14.30 10.19
C PRO A 160 10.35 13.54 10.30
N GLY A 161 10.44 12.21 10.29
CA GLY A 161 9.31 11.32 10.55
C GLY A 161 8.29 11.25 9.42
N VAL A 162 8.67 11.62 8.19
CA VAL A 162 7.83 11.47 7.01
C VAL A 162 8.49 10.57 5.96
N ARG A 163 7.66 9.95 5.17
CA ARG A 163 8.02 9.22 3.95
C ARG A 163 7.28 9.85 2.77
N LEU A 164 8.01 10.08 1.68
CA LEU A 164 7.47 10.52 0.41
C LEU A 164 7.57 9.38 -0.58
N THR A 165 6.44 9.04 -1.20
CA THR A 165 6.38 8.01 -2.24
C THR A 165 5.60 8.51 -3.44
N ARG A 166 5.81 7.92 -4.60
CA ARG A 166 5.02 8.18 -5.80
C ARG A 166 4.22 6.93 -6.16
N GLY A 167 2.91 7.10 -6.37
CA GLY A 167 2.02 6.02 -6.77
C GLY A 167 0.97 6.52 -7.77
N GLY A 168 0.97 5.96 -8.97
CA GLY A 168 0.11 6.44 -10.05
C GLY A 168 0.36 7.92 -10.38
N GLN A 169 -0.68 8.72 -10.32
CA GLN A 169 -0.62 10.16 -10.63
C GLN A 169 -0.30 11.04 -9.41
N PHE A 170 -0.35 10.47 -8.19
CA PHE A 170 -0.15 11.23 -6.97
C PHE A 170 1.23 10.99 -6.35
N TRP A 171 1.74 12.03 -5.70
CA TRP A 171 2.69 11.90 -4.63
C TRP A 171 1.94 11.61 -3.33
N HIS A 172 2.55 10.84 -2.45
CA HIS A 172 1.97 10.47 -1.15
C HIS A 172 2.93 10.89 -0.05
N LEU A 173 2.47 11.74 0.85
CA LEU A 173 3.14 12.04 2.10
C LEU A 173 2.51 11.20 3.21
N SER A 174 3.33 10.51 3.96
CA SER A 174 2.90 9.67 5.10
C SER A 174 3.85 9.82 6.27
N GLY A 175 3.52 9.23 7.41
CA GLY A 175 4.49 8.97 8.47
C GLY A 175 5.61 8.05 7.96
N ASP A 176 6.67 7.89 8.75
CA ASP A 176 7.79 7.01 8.39
C ASP A 176 7.45 5.53 8.62
N HIS A 177 6.29 5.11 8.07
CA HIS A 177 5.84 3.72 8.04
C HIS A 177 5.88 3.16 6.62
N GLY A 178 5.84 1.85 6.50
CA GLY A 178 5.77 1.13 5.25
C GLY A 178 5.06 -0.20 5.41
N LYS A 179 4.89 -0.96 4.33
CA LYS A 179 4.26 -2.30 4.39
C LYS A 179 5.01 -3.28 5.30
N GLU A 180 6.29 -3.02 5.58
CA GLU A 180 7.09 -3.73 6.58
C GLU A 180 6.54 -3.58 8.00
N ASP A 181 5.96 -2.42 8.34
CA ASP A 181 5.29 -2.23 9.64
C ASP A 181 4.03 -3.10 9.76
N ALA A 182 3.31 -3.30 8.66
CA ALA A 182 2.17 -4.21 8.66
C ALA A 182 2.58 -5.65 8.99
N LEU A 183 3.69 -6.13 8.43
CA LEU A 183 4.22 -7.45 8.77
C LEU A 183 4.51 -7.57 10.28
N ASP A 184 5.13 -6.55 10.88
CA ASP A 184 5.40 -6.54 12.32
C ASP A 184 4.12 -6.56 13.15
N LEU A 185 3.12 -5.77 12.77
CA LEU A 185 1.83 -5.72 13.44
C LEU A 185 1.09 -7.07 13.34
N LEU A 186 1.08 -7.69 12.16
CA LEU A 186 0.43 -8.98 11.93
C LEU A 186 1.09 -10.11 12.73
N LEU A 187 2.42 -10.16 12.75
CA LEU A 187 3.18 -11.14 13.55
C LEU A 187 3.01 -10.89 15.05
N GLY A 188 3.12 -9.63 15.47
CA GLY A 188 2.98 -9.24 16.88
C GLY A 188 1.59 -9.51 17.46
N ALA A 189 0.55 -9.40 16.63
CA ALA A 189 -0.83 -9.74 16.99
C ALA A 189 -1.16 -11.23 16.81
N SER A 190 -0.20 -12.07 16.40
CA SER A 190 -0.40 -13.50 16.09
C SER A 190 -1.49 -13.77 15.04
N LEU A 191 -1.71 -12.81 14.14
CA LEU A 191 -2.67 -12.94 13.02
C LEU A 191 -2.08 -13.73 11.86
N VAL A 192 -0.76 -13.78 11.77
CA VAL A 192 0.00 -14.61 10.83
C VAL A 192 1.18 -15.25 11.56
N ALA A 193 1.70 -16.34 11.00
CA ALA A 193 2.90 -17.02 11.50
C ALA A 193 3.90 -17.24 10.38
N ARG A 194 5.18 -17.40 10.71
CA ARG A 194 6.22 -17.78 9.75
C ARG A 194 6.17 -19.30 9.44
N PRO A 195 6.60 -19.74 8.25
CA PRO A 195 7.18 -18.91 7.18
C PRO A 195 6.13 -18.13 6.40
N VAL A 196 6.46 -16.90 6.01
CA VAL A 196 5.60 -15.97 5.29
C VAL A 196 6.08 -15.83 3.84
N ALA A 197 5.17 -15.98 2.88
CA ALA A 197 5.44 -15.60 1.50
C ALA A 197 4.86 -14.20 1.23
N GLY A 198 5.63 -13.35 0.56
CA GLY A 198 5.23 -12.01 0.15
C GLY A 198 5.14 -11.89 -1.37
N LEU A 199 4.10 -11.21 -1.87
CA LEU A 199 3.91 -10.91 -3.29
C LEU A 199 3.76 -9.39 -3.47
N GLY A 200 4.46 -8.81 -4.44
CA GLY A 200 4.39 -7.38 -4.75
C GLY A 200 4.99 -7.06 -6.10
N ASP A 201 4.67 -5.88 -6.64
CA ASP A 201 5.06 -5.45 -7.99
C ASP A 201 5.71 -4.05 -8.02
N ALA A 202 5.75 -3.33 -6.90
CA ALA A 202 6.13 -1.92 -6.85
C ALA A 202 7.20 -1.62 -5.77
N PRO A 203 7.95 -0.51 -5.90
CA PRO A 203 9.01 -0.14 -4.95
C PRO A 203 8.57 -0.04 -3.49
N ASN A 204 7.31 0.32 -3.22
CA ASN A 204 6.77 0.36 -1.86
C ASN A 204 6.58 -1.03 -1.24
N ASP A 205 6.75 -2.11 -2.03
CA ASP A 205 6.70 -3.50 -1.56
C ASP A 205 8.07 -4.01 -1.10
N ALA A 206 9.16 -3.38 -1.53
CA ALA A 206 10.52 -3.86 -1.26
C ALA A 206 10.77 -4.11 0.23
N GLY A 207 10.32 -3.19 1.10
CA GLY A 207 10.55 -3.27 2.53
C GLY A 207 9.94 -4.52 3.17
N PHE A 208 8.71 -4.89 2.82
CA PHE A 208 8.10 -6.09 3.39
C PHE A 208 8.56 -7.37 2.69
N LEU A 209 8.79 -7.33 1.36
CA LEU A 209 9.29 -8.47 0.60
C LEU A 209 10.65 -8.94 1.13
N ALA A 210 11.58 -8.01 1.38
CA ALA A 210 12.89 -8.31 1.95
C ALA A 210 12.83 -8.98 3.34
N ARG A 211 11.70 -8.89 4.03
CA ARG A 211 11.47 -9.46 5.37
C ARG A 211 10.62 -10.73 5.37
N CYS A 212 10.10 -11.13 4.20
CA CYS A 212 9.40 -12.40 4.01
C CYS A 212 10.39 -13.57 3.89
N ASP A 213 9.94 -14.77 4.23
CA ASP A 213 10.75 -15.99 4.08
C ASP A 213 10.83 -16.41 2.60
N VAL A 214 9.82 -16.04 1.82
CA VAL A 214 9.77 -16.19 0.36
C VAL A 214 9.25 -14.88 -0.23
N ALA A 215 10.03 -14.25 -1.11
CA ALA A 215 9.63 -13.06 -1.84
C ALA A 215 9.31 -13.40 -3.29
N VAL A 216 8.17 -12.93 -3.78
CA VAL A 216 7.73 -13.10 -5.16
C VAL A 216 7.49 -11.73 -5.78
N LEU A 217 8.29 -11.40 -6.78
CA LEU A 217 8.06 -10.23 -7.62
C LEU A 217 7.07 -10.59 -8.71
N VAL A 218 5.99 -9.83 -8.80
CA VAL A 218 5.01 -9.92 -9.87
C VAL A 218 5.40 -8.94 -10.97
N PRO A 219 5.77 -9.41 -12.18
CA PRO A 219 6.17 -8.51 -13.25
C PRO A 219 4.98 -7.67 -13.71
N ARG A 220 5.16 -6.38 -13.84
CA ARG A 220 4.19 -5.52 -14.52
C ARG A 220 4.19 -5.82 -16.01
N VAL A 221 3.01 -5.91 -16.60
CA VAL A 221 2.82 -6.29 -18.02
C VAL A 221 3.37 -5.23 -19.00
N LEU A 222 3.72 -4.04 -18.54
CA LEU A 222 4.25 -2.97 -19.36
C LEU A 222 5.65 -2.54 -18.86
N GLY A 223 6.68 -3.07 -19.52
CA GLY A 223 8.04 -2.56 -19.59
C GLY A 223 8.71 -2.24 -18.25
N ASP A 224 9.88 -2.80 -18.09
CA ASP A 224 10.82 -2.60 -16.98
C ASP A 224 10.26 -3.07 -15.63
N ALA A 225 10.45 -4.37 -15.36
CA ALA A 225 10.55 -4.84 -13.98
C ALA A 225 11.44 -3.83 -13.26
N ASP A 226 10.87 -3.16 -12.26
CA ASP A 226 11.53 -2.05 -11.61
C ASP A 226 12.91 -2.53 -11.14
N ALA A 227 13.96 -2.17 -11.88
CA ALA A 227 15.34 -2.57 -11.56
C ALA A 227 15.68 -2.16 -10.12
N ALA A 228 15.05 -1.10 -9.62
CA ALA A 228 15.15 -0.66 -8.25
C ALA A 228 14.54 -1.66 -7.26
N LEU A 229 13.41 -2.31 -7.60
CA LEU A 229 12.79 -3.32 -6.73
C LEU A 229 13.62 -4.62 -6.74
N ALA A 230 14.09 -5.03 -7.92
CA ALA A 230 14.96 -6.21 -8.04
C ALA A 230 16.31 -6.02 -7.34
N ALA A 231 16.84 -4.79 -7.34
CA ALA A 231 18.10 -4.48 -6.63
C ALA A 231 17.94 -4.36 -5.11
N ALA A 232 16.70 -4.18 -4.61
CA ALA A 232 16.40 -4.04 -3.17
C ALA A 232 16.11 -5.40 -2.49
N LEU A 233 16.00 -6.48 -3.26
CA LEU A 233 15.77 -7.85 -2.80
C LEU A 233 17.02 -8.71 -2.94
#